data_eea42afdcca2689b4f7eef8d2679005d
#
_entry.id   eea42afdcca2689b4f7eef8d2679005d
#
_cell.length_a   1.000
_cell.length_b   1.000
_cell.length_c   1.000
_cell.angle_alpha   90.00
_cell.angle_beta   90.00
_cell.angle_gamma   90.00
#
_symmetry.space_group_name_H-M   'P 1'
#
loop_
_entity.id
_entity.type
_entity.pdbx_description
1 polymer ?
#
loop_
_entity_poly.entity_id
_entity_poly.type
_entity_poly.pdbx_seq_one_letter_code
_entity_poly.pdbx_strand_id
1 'polypeptide(L)'
;MVMQAPSAIDRGAKVYVAGHRGLVGSSIWRHLQGQGFTSLVGATSSEVDLRDREATFAFFVRHRPEVVIDAAARVGGILANSTFPADFLSDNLRIQVNVMDAAKETGVERLLFLGSSCIYPKFAEQPIKESSLLTGALEPTNDAYAIAKIAGILQLQANRRQYGRHWISAMPTNLYGPNDNFDPQHSHVLPALIRRFHEAKESGAREVILWGTGTPRREFLHVDDLASASLFLLENYDSPDTINVGVGDDVTIRELAKIVADIVGYEGQIALDPSKPDGTPRKLLDVSRINDLGWHAAVPLHDGITSTYQWFLEHQGAISG
;
A
#
# COMPACT_ATOMS: atom_id res chain seq x y z
N MET A 1 29.14 -16.28 -0.51
CA MET A 1 28.85 -15.95 0.90
C MET A 1 27.42 -16.40 1.13
N VAL A 2 27.19 -17.42 1.96
CA VAL A 2 25.82 -17.86 2.28
C VAL A 2 25.22 -16.73 3.10
N MET A 3 24.21 -16.03 2.56
CA MET A 3 23.48 -15.00 3.30
C MET A 3 22.75 -15.71 4.44
N GLN A 4 23.10 -15.35 5.65
CA GLN A 4 22.42 -15.85 6.84
C GLN A 4 20.97 -15.34 6.79
N ALA A 5 19.99 -16.24 6.90
CA ALA A 5 18.58 -15.82 6.94
C ALA A 5 18.38 -14.78 8.06
N PRO A 6 17.63 -13.71 7.85
CA PRO A 6 17.34 -12.76 8.90
C PRO A 6 16.70 -13.52 10.06
N SER A 7 17.19 -13.26 11.28
CA SER A 7 16.62 -13.86 12.49
C SER A 7 15.32 -13.14 12.88
N ALA A 8 14.48 -13.81 13.69
CA ALA A 8 13.30 -13.19 14.31
C ALA A 8 13.69 -11.87 14.99
N ILE A 9 12.83 -10.85 14.87
CA ILE A 9 13.03 -9.57 15.51
C ILE A 9 12.66 -9.71 17.01
N ASP A 10 13.52 -9.20 17.89
CA ASP A 10 13.20 -9.12 19.31
C ASP A 10 11.89 -8.33 19.52
N ARG A 11 10.96 -8.88 20.27
CA ARG A 11 9.66 -8.23 20.55
C ARG A 11 9.79 -6.99 21.44
N GLY A 12 10.93 -6.80 22.12
CA GLY A 12 11.32 -5.57 22.81
C GLY A 12 12.00 -4.53 21.92
N ALA A 13 12.43 -4.89 20.72
CA ALA A 13 13.07 -3.97 19.78
C ALA A 13 12.20 -2.75 19.49
N LYS A 14 12.85 -1.60 19.36
CA LYS A 14 12.15 -0.36 19.03
C LYS A 14 11.84 -0.30 17.54
N VAL A 15 10.56 -0.40 17.19
CA VAL A 15 10.07 -0.39 15.81
C VAL A 15 9.40 0.95 15.52
N TYR A 16 9.93 1.70 14.55
CA TYR A 16 9.26 2.88 14.02
C TYR A 16 8.40 2.53 12.82
N VAL A 17 7.10 2.85 12.91
CA VAL A 17 6.14 2.73 11.80
C VAL A 17 5.82 4.12 11.28
N ALA A 18 6.51 4.52 10.21
CA ALA A 18 6.21 5.77 9.51
C ALA A 18 4.83 5.68 8.85
N GLY A 19 3.98 6.70 9.06
CA GLY A 19 2.60 6.67 8.56
C GLY A 19 1.65 5.78 9.38
N HIS A 20 1.94 5.54 10.67
CA HIS A 20 1.23 4.62 11.57
C HIS A 20 -0.29 4.85 11.73
N ARG A 21 -0.83 5.98 11.29
CA ARG A 21 -2.28 6.28 11.32
C ARG A 21 -3.00 6.08 9.99
N GLY A 22 -2.26 5.88 8.88
CA GLY A 22 -2.86 5.59 7.58
C GLY A 22 -3.37 4.16 7.47
N LEU A 23 -4.03 3.83 6.36
CA LEU A 23 -4.54 2.49 6.03
C LEU A 23 -3.52 1.39 6.37
N VAL A 24 -2.35 1.45 5.77
CA VAL A 24 -1.30 0.43 5.91
C VAL A 24 -0.64 0.49 7.28
N GLY A 25 -0.19 1.68 7.70
CA GLY A 25 0.57 1.84 8.94
C GLY A 25 -0.24 1.47 10.18
N SER A 26 -1.55 1.75 10.20
CA SER A 26 -2.41 1.38 11.33
C SER A 26 -2.62 -0.14 11.43
N SER A 27 -2.72 -0.83 10.31
CA SER A 27 -2.81 -2.29 10.30
C SER A 27 -1.49 -2.93 10.75
N ILE A 28 -0.35 -2.45 10.24
CA ILE A 28 0.98 -2.90 10.69
C ILE A 28 1.13 -2.68 12.21
N TRP A 29 0.71 -1.52 12.71
CA TRP A 29 0.75 -1.21 14.15
C TRP A 29 -0.03 -2.21 14.98
N ARG A 30 -1.30 -2.46 14.62
CA ARG A 30 -2.15 -3.46 15.30
C ARG A 30 -1.56 -4.86 15.23
N HIS A 31 -1.06 -5.25 14.06
CA HIS A 31 -0.44 -6.55 13.86
C HIS A 31 0.79 -6.73 14.77
N LEU A 32 1.70 -5.76 14.80
CA LEU A 32 2.89 -5.81 15.66
C LEU A 32 2.51 -5.88 17.15
N GLN A 33 1.50 -5.12 17.60
CA GLN A 33 1.00 -5.24 18.98
C GLN A 33 0.47 -6.65 19.26
N GLY A 34 -0.32 -7.22 18.34
CA GLY A 34 -0.82 -8.60 18.43
C GLY A 34 0.29 -9.66 18.45
N GLN A 35 1.43 -9.38 17.82
CA GLN A 35 2.62 -10.24 17.82
C GLN A 35 3.55 -10.00 19.02
N GLY A 36 3.14 -9.18 20.00
CA GLY A 36 3.84 -8.98 21.25
C GLY A 36 4.95 -7.92 21.23
N PHE A 37 5.02 -7.07 20.19
CA PHE A 37 5.96 -5.94 20.21
C PHE A 37 5.53 -4.90 21.24
N THR A 38 6.45 -4.52 22.11
CA THR A 38 6.18 -3.62 23.25
C THR A 38 6.72 -2.21 23.06
N SER A 39 7.61 -1.99 22.08
CA SER A 39 8.30 -0.72 21.88
C SER A 39 8.03 -0.15 20.48
N LEU A 40 6.76 0.19 20.22
CA LEU A 40 6.35 0.80 18.95
C LEU A 40 6.46 2.32 19.02
N VAL A 41 7.00 2.94 17.97
CA VAL A 41 7.15 4.39 17.81
C VAL A 41 6.41 4.84 16.56
N GLY A 42 5.65 5.90 16.68
CA GLY A 42 4.94 6.55 15.57
C GLY A 42 4.85 8.05 15.83
N ALA A 43 4.75 8.84 14.77
CA ALA A 43 4.46 10.26 14.84
C ALA A 43 3.48 10.64 13.72
N THR A 44 2.57 11.56 14.01
CA THR A 44 1.69 12.14 13.01
C THR A 44 2.43 13.18 12.17
N SER A 45 1.89 13.54 11.02
CA SER A 45 2.46 14.60 10.18
C SER A 45 2.46 15.98 10.86
N SER A 46 1.59 16.20 11.85
CA SER A 46 1.57 17.43 12.66
C SER A 46 2.64 17.43 13.77
N GLU A 47 3.12 16.25 14.19
CA GLU A 47 4.19 16.12 15.18
C GLU A 47 5.56 16.10 14.49
N VAL A 48 5.67 15.40 13.36
CA VAL A 48 6.90 15.30 12.54
C VAL A 48 6.54 15.27 11.07
N ASP A 49 6.82 16.36 10.36
CA ASP A 49 6.72 16.38 8.90
C ASP A 49 7.94 15.68 8.31
N LEU A 50 7.77 14.48 7.77
CA LEU A 50 8.86 13.70 7.18
C LEU A 50 9.46 14.35 5.90
N ARG A 51 8.80 15.38 5.33
CA ARG A 51 9.35 16.18 4.25
C ARG A 51 10.40 17.16 4.76
N ASP A 52 10.39 17.48 6.04
CA ASP A 52 11.39 18.28 6.72
C ASP A 52 12.54 17.39 7.18
N ARG A 53 13.73 17.66 6.64
CA ARG A 53 14.93 16.89 6.95
C ARG A 53 15.34 17.02 8.43
N GLU A 54 15.35 18.24 8.95
CA GLU A 54 15.81 18.51 10.32
C GLU A 54 14.89 17.85 11.33
N ALA A 55 13.56 18.00 11.16
CA ALA A 55 12.55 17.35 12.01
C ALA A 55 12.68 15.83 11.96
N THR A 56 12.84 15.24 10.78
CA THR A 56 13.02 13.79 10.60
C THR A 56 14.28 13.30 11.31
N PHE A 57 15.42 13.96 11.11
CA PHE A 57 16.67 13.57 11.77
C PHE A 57 16.59 13.71 13.29
N ALA A 58 16.03 14.81 13.80
CA ALA A 58 15.83 15.02 15.23
C ALA A 58 14.99 13.89 15.86
N PHE A 59 13.93 13.49 15.15
CA PHE A 59 13.07 12.36 15.58
C PHE A 59 13.86 11.05 15.66
N PHE A 60 14.62 10.68 14.63
CA PHE A 60 15.43 9.47 14.62
C PHE A 60 16.53 9.48 15.69
N VAL A 61 17.21 10.62 15.88
CA VAL A 61 18.23 10.78 16.96
C VAL A 61 17.61 10.60 18.34
N ARG A 62 16.42 11.16 18.57
CA ARG A 62 15.69 11.07 19.83
C ARG A 62 15.22 9.65 20.13
N HIS A 63 14.63 8.98 19.16
CA HIS A 63 13.94 7.69 19.36
C HIS A 63 14.85 6.48 19.15
N ARG A 64 15.89 6.59 18.30
CA ARG A 64 16.83 5.51 17.97
C ARG A 64 16.12 4.19 17.64
N PRO A 65 15.26 4.14 16.60
CA PRO A 65 14.62 2.89 16.22
C PRO A 65 15.65 1.88 15.71
N GLU A 66 15.43 0.61 16.03
CA GLU A 66 16.24 -0.53 15.56
C GLU A 66 15.69 -1.07 14.23
N VAL A 67 14.35 -1.00 14.08
CA VAL A 67 13.63 -1.43 12.89
C VAL A 67 12.75 -0.29 12.41
N VAL A 68 12.69 -0.10 11.09
CA VAL A 68 11.82 0.92 10.45
C VAL A 68 10.92 0.25 9.42
N ILE A 69 9.63 0.56 9.48
CA ILE A 69 8.67 0.22 8.43
C ILE A 69 8.18 1.53 7.83
N ASP A 70 8.60 1.81 6.59
CA ASP A 70 8.24 3.04 5.89
C ASP A 70 6.95 2.83 5.07
N ALA A 71 5.82 3.09 5.72
CA ALA A 71 4.48 3.13 5.13
C ALA A 71 4.00 4.58 4.89
N ALA A 72 4.87 5.58 5.12
CA ALA A 72 4.53 6.96 4.88
C ALA A 72 4.64 7.32 3.40
N ALA A 73 3.57 7.84 2.85
CA ALA A 73 3.55 8.35 1.48
C ALA A 73 2.37 9.31 1.28
N ARG A 74 2.52 10.25 0.34
CA ARG A 74 1.37 10.93 -0.25
C ARG A 74 0.77 10.01 -1.30
N VAL A 75 -0.44 9.52 -1.04
CA VAL A 75 -1.16 8.58 -1.93
C VAL A 75 -2.50 9.15 -2.35
N GLY A 76 -3.06 8.64 -3.44
CA GLY A 76 -4.36 9.05 -3.94
C GLY A 76 -4.76 8.30 -5.20
N GLY A 77 -6.04 8.42 -5.59
CA GLY A 77 -6.56 7.83 -6.81
C GLY A 77 -5.99 8.48 -8.09
N ILE A 78 -6.45 8.01 -9.24
CA ILE A 78 -5.99 8.47 -10.57
C ILE A 78 -6.17 9.99 -10.73
N LEU A 79 -7.33 10.53 -10.31
CA LEU A 79 -7.62 11.96 -10.44
C LEU A 79 -6.62 12.80 -9.62
N ALA A 80 -6.35 12.44 -8.36
CA ALA A 80 -5.40 13.15 -7.52
C ALA A 80 -3.99 13.13 -8.11
N ASN A 81 -3.52 11.95 -8.56
CA ASN A 81 -2.20 11.80 -9.17
C ASN A 81 -2.06 12.65 -10.44
N SER A 82 -3.07 12.65 -11.33
CA SER A 82 -3.04 13.43 -12.58
C SER A 82 -3.21 14.94 -12.35
N THR A 83 -3.85 15.36 -11.24
CA THR A 83 -4.05 16.78 -10.93
C THR A 83 -2.83 17.40 -10.23
N PHE A 84 -2.13 16.63 -9.38
CA PHE A 84 -1.02 17.13 -8.55
C PHE A 84 0.29 16.34 -8.74
N PRO A 85 0.73 16.05 -10.00
CA PRO A 85 1.86 15.16 -10.22
C PRO A 85 3.17 15.68 -9.60
N ALA A 86 3.41 17.00 -9.64
CA ALA A 86 4.61 17.60 -9.05
C ALA A 86 4.68 17.41 -7.53
N ASP A 87 3.55 17.55 -6.85
CA ASP A 87 3.46 17.36 -5.40
C ASP A 87 3.65 15.88 -5.03
N PHE A 88 3.01 14.95 -5.78
CA PHE A 88 3.19 13.52 -5.54
C PHE A 88 4.64 13.09 -5.71
N LEU A 89 5.33 13.61 -6.73
CA LEU A 89 6.76 13.35 -6.92
C LEU A 89 7.60 13.95 -5.78
N SER A 90 7.47 15.26 -5.55
CA SER A 90 8.31 15.99 -4.61
C SER A 90 8.13 15.54 -3.17
N ASP A 91 6.87 15.39 -2.70
CA ASP A 91 6.59 15.00 -1.32
C ASP A 91 7.11 13.58 -1.04
N ASN A 92 6.82 12.62 -1.93
CA ASN A 92 7.27 11.24 -1.74
C ASN A 92 8.80 11.11 -1.80
N LEU A 93 9.47 11.83 -2.70
CA LEU A 93 10.94 11.85 -2.74
C LEU A 93 11.52 12.39 -1.43
N ARG A 94 11.00 13.50 -0.90
CA ARG A 94 11.47 14.08 0.37
C ARG A 94 11.25 13.12 1.54
N ILE A 95 10.05 12.55 1.69
CA ILE A 95 9.72 11.61 2.76
C ILE A 95 10.72 10.46 2.77
N GLN A 96 10.84 9.72 1.68
CA GLN A 96 11.67 8.52 1.63
C GLN A 96 13.16 8.80 1.76
N VAL A 97 13.66 9.90 1.15
CA VAL A 97 15.07 10.30 1.27
C VAL A 97 15.40 10.67 2.71
N ASN A 98 14.56 11.46 3.37
CA ASN A 98 14.80 11.88 4.74
C ASN A 98 14.73 10.68 5.72
N VAL A 99 13.75 9.78 5.55
CA VAL A 99 13.62 8.57 6.38
C VAL A 99 14.84 7.66 6.21
N MET A 100 15.25 7.36 4.97
CA MET A 100 16.38 6.47 4.71
C MET A 100 17.71 7.09 5.14
N ASP A 101 17.93 8.40 4.91
CA ASP A 101 19.13 9.08 5.36
C ASP A 101 19.22 9.11 6.90
N ALA A 102 18.12 9.45 7.58
CA ALA A 102 18.08 9.44 9.04
C ALA A 102 18.28 8.02 9.61
N ALA A 103 17.64 7.01 9.00
CA ALA A 103 17.83 5.61 9.35
C ALA A 103 19.30 5.17 9.20
N LYS A 104 19.96 5.58 8.11
CA LYS A 104 21.38 5.30 7.87
C LYS A 104 22.27 5.92 8.96
N GLU A 105 22.09 7.22 9.24
CA GLU A 105 22.91 7.96 10.20
C GLU A 105 22.70 7.48 11.66
N THR A 106 21.51 7.01 11.99
CA THR A 106 21.21 6.52 13.33
C THR A 106 21.47 5.02 13.53
N GLY A 107 21.93 4.35 12.46
CA GLY A 107 22.35 2.96 12.55
C GLY A 107 21.23 1.93 12.46
N VAL A 108 20.07 2.29 11.87
CA VAL A 108 18.97 1.32 11.65
C VAL A 108 19.48 0.15 10.81
N GLU A 109 19.37 -1.05 11.34
CA GLU A 109 19.85 -2.26 10.66
C GLU A 109 18.80 -2.84 9.70
N ARG A 110 17.52 -2.85 10.09
CA ARG A 110 16.42 -3.39 9.29
C ARG A 110 15.43 -2.30 8.92
N LEU A 111 15.16 -2.19 7.63
CA LEU A 111 14.15 -1.28 7.12
C LEU A 111 13.34 -2.00 6.02
N LEU A 112 12.02 -1.91 6.13
CA LEU A 112 11.09 -2.28 5.08
C LEU A 112 10.55 -1.01 4.42
N PHE A 113 10.84 -0.84 3.13
CA PHE A 113 10.25 0.21 2.30
C PHE A 113 9.05 -0.36 1.53
N LEU A 114 7.89 0.23 1.73
CA LEU A 114 6.70 -0.12 0.97
C LEU A 114 6.65 0.69 -0.33
N GLY A 115 6.91 0.00 -1.42
CA GLY A 115 6.73 0.49 -2.78
C GLY A 115 5.25 0.42 -3.21
N SER A 116 5.03 0.13 -4.47
CA SER A 116 3.69 -0.02 -5.06
C SER A 116 3.80 -0.78 -6.38
N SER A 117 2.81 -1.55 -6.75
CA SER A 117 2.70 -2.16 -8.08
C SER A 117 2.61 -1.15 -9.22
N CYS A 118 2.44 0.15 -8.93
CA CYS A 118 2.47 1.24 -9.93
C CYS A 118 3.83 1.45 -10.59
N ILE A 119 4.91 0.92 -9.99
CA ILE A 119 6.28 1.01 -10.53
C ILE A 119 6.49 0.18 -11.81
N TYR A 120 5.61 -0.77 -12.07
CA TYR A 120 5.74 -1.65 -13.22
C TYR A 120 5.22 -0.99 -14.51
N PRO A 121 5.78 -1.36 -15.67
CA PRO A 121 5.30 -0.84 -16.95
C PRO A 121 3.81 -1.07 -17.16
N LYS A 122 3.14 -0.10 -17.82
CA LYS A 122 1.70 -0.17 -18.10
C LYS A 122 1.29 -1.47 -18.80
N PHE A 123 2.13 -1.96 -19.70
CA PHE A 123 1.90 -3.15 -20.52
C PHE A 123 2.86 -4.31 -20.17
N ALA A 124 3.25 -4.40 -18.88
CA ALA A 124 4.03 -5.55 -18.42
C ALA A 124 3.25 -6.85 -18.66
N GLU A 125 4.01 -7.93 -18.95
CA GLU A 125 3.45 -9.28 -19.05
C GLU A 125 2.76 -9.66 -17.74
N GLN A 126 1.63 -10.36 -17.84
CA GLN A 126 0.79 -10.76 -16.71
C GLN A 126 0.88 -12.26 -16.44
N PRO A 127 1.02 -12.69 -15.19
CA PRO A 127 1.21 -11.89 -13.99
C PRO A 127 2.56 -11.17 -13.96
N ILE A 128 2.60 -9.98 -13.34
CA ILE A 128 3.77 -9.09 -13.36
C ILE A 128 4.85 -9.61 -12.41
N LYS A 129 6.01 -9.93 -12.96
CA LYS A 129 7.20 -10.34 -12.20
C LYS A 129 8.01 -9.12 -11.72
N GLU A 130 8.75 -9.27 -10.64
CA GLU A 130 9.63 -8.22 -10.10
C GLU A 130 10.69 -7.78 -11.14
N SER A 131 11.11 -8.69 -12.03
CA SER A 131 12.04 -8.38 -13.13
C SER A 131 11.48 -7.43 -14.19
N SER A 132 10.18 -7.14 -14.16
CA SER A 132 9.55 -6.15 -15.04
C SER A 132 9.86 -4.70 -14.67
N LEU A 133 10.49 -4.46 -13.51
CA LEU A 133 10.87 -3.12 -13.08
C LEU A 133 11.81 -2.46 -14.11
N LEU A 134 11.48 -1.24 -14.56
CA LEU A 134 12.24 -0.45 -15.54
C LEU A 134 12.38 -1.05 -16.95
N THR A 135 11.51 -1.99 -17.34
CA THR A 135 11.55 -2.61 -18.67
C THR A 135 10.67 -1.92 -19.71
N GLY A 136 9.89 -0.90 -19.33
CA GLY A 136 9.00 -0.19 -20.25
C GLY A 136 8.40 1.07 -19.65
N ALA A 137 7.53 1.73 -20.42
CA ALA A 137 6.87 2.97 -20.04
C ALA A 137 5.85 2.75 -18.90
N LEU A 138 5.83 3.67 -17.95
CA LEU A 138 4.88 3.71 -16.84
C LEU A 138 3.47 4.12 -17.30
N GLU A 139 2.47 3.94 -16.42
CA GLU A 139 1.14 4.50 -16.62
C GLU A 139 1.19 6.03 -16.47
N PRO A 140 0.87 6.81 -17.53
CA PRO A 140 1.06 8.26 -17.52
C PRO A 140 0.26 9.01 -16.44
N THR A 141 -0.84 8.42 -15.96
CA THR A 141 -1.70 9.07 -14.94
C THR A 141 -1.13 9.04 -13.53
N ASN A 142 -0.08 8.24 -13.28
CA ASN A 142 0.57 8.13 -11.97
C ASN A 142 2.10 7.93 -12.06
N ASP A 143 2.71 8.27 -13.19
CA ASP A 143 4.14 8.12 -13.43
C ASP A 143 5.00 8.88 -12.42
N ALA A 144 4.59 10.07 -12.01
CA ALA A 144 5.26 10.88 -11.00
C ALA A 144 5.37 10.16 -9.64
N TYR A 145 4.29 9.56 -9.17
CA TYR A 145 4.28 8.72 -7.98
C TYR A 145 5.14 7.46 -8.16
N ALA A 146 5.00 6.80 -9.31
CA ALA A 146 5.76 5.59 -9.62
C ALA A 146 7.27 5.86 -9.64
N ILE A 147 7.73 6.96 -10.26
CA ILE A 147 9.13 7.37 -10.27
C ILE A 147 9.65 7.64 -8.85
N ALA A 148 8.86 8.30 -8.00
CA ALA A 148 9.26 8.49 -6.60
C ALA A 148 9.50 7.13 -5.91
N LYS A 149 8.59 6.17 -6.07
CA LYS A 149 8.73 4.84 -5.47
C LYS A 149 9.92 4.05 -6.06
N ILE A 150 10.17 4.14 -7.37
CA ILE A 150 11.35 3.56 -8.02
C ILE A 150 12.64 4.16 -7.43
N ALA A 151 12.70 5.48 -7.27
CA ALA A 151 13.85 6.15 -6.66
C ALA A 151 14.13 5.65 -5.23
N GLY A 152 13.08 5.41 -4.42
CA GLY A 152 13.22 4.83 -3.08
C GLY A 152 13.79 3.41 -3.10
N ILE A 153 13.34 2.56 -4.02
CA ILE A 153 13.90 1.22 -4.21
C ILE A 153 15.39 1.29 -4.56
N LEU A 154 15.77 2.16 -5.50
CA LEU A 154 17.16 2.31 -5.91
C LEU A 154 18.04 2.88 -4.79
N GLN A 155 17.52 3.84 -3.99
CA GLN A 155 18.22 4.39 -2.83
C GLN A 155 18.44 3.29 -1.77
N LEU A 156 17.43 2.47 -1.50
CA LEU A 156 17.53 1.33 -0.59
C LEU A 156 18.61 0.35 -1.07
N GLN A 157 18.58 -0.04 -2.33
CA GLN A 157 19.58 -0.94 -2.94
C GLN A 157 20.99 -0.35 -2.89
N ALA A 158 21.12 0.96 -3.09
CA ALA A 158 22.40 1.67 -2.97
C ALA A 158 22.93 1.64 -1.52
N ASN A 159 22.07 1.85 -0.51
CA ASN A 159 22.44 1.73 0.90
C ASN A 159 22.88 0.30 1.27
N ARG A 160 22.23 -0.72 0.74
CA ARG A 160 22.67 -2.12 0.91
C ARG A 160 24.08 -2.33 0.37
N ARG A 161 24.35 -1.92 -0.86
CA ARG A 161 25.67 -2.11 -1.51
C ARG A 161 26.78 -1.31 -0.82
N GLN A 162 26.50 -0.06 -0.44
CA GLN A 162 27.52 0.86 0.06
C GLN A 162 27.79 0.70 1.55
N TYR A 163 26.74 0.39 2.35
CA TYR A 163 26.81 0.40 3.81
C TYR A 163 26.48 -0.95 4.45
N GLY A 164 26.20 -1.99 3.67
CA GLY A 164 25.90 -3.33 4.17
C GLY A 164 24.58 -3.43 4.95
N ARG A 165 23.60 -2.55 4.67
CA ARG A 165 22.33 -2.54 5.41
C ARG A 165 21.41 -3.69 4.98
N HIS A 166 20.66 -4.27 5.94
CA HIS A 166 19.65 -5.31 5.69
C HIS A 166 18.27 -4.68 5.42
N TRP A 167 18.21 -3.79 4.43
CA TRP A 167 17.00 -3.07 4.05
C TRP A 167 16.34 -3.76 2.86
N ILE A 168 15.03 -3.91 2.91
CA ILE A 168 14.24 -4.63 1.90
C ILE A 168 13.10 -3.77 1.38
N SER A 169 12.59 -4.09 0.19
CA SER A 169 11.44 -3.41 -0.39
C SER A 169 10.37 -4.39 -0.83
N ALA A 170 9.12 -4.13 -0.47
CA ALA A 170 7.95 -4.91 -0.87
C ALA A 170 7.03 -4.10 -1.78
N MET A 171 6.48 -4.78 -2.79
CA MET A 171 5.60 -4.20 -3.82
C MET A 171 4.18 -4.71 -3.63
N PRO A 172 3.36 -4.05 -2.80
CA PRO A 172 1.98 -4.46 -2.62
C PRO A 172 1.14 -4.16 -3.86
N THR A 173 0.15 -5.01 -4.10
CA THR A 173 -0.95 -4.77 -5.04
C THR A 173 -1.93 -3.71 -4.50
N ASN A 174 -3.15 -3.60 -5.08
CA ASN A 174 -4.14 -2.64 -4.57
C ASN A 174 -4.61 -3.05 -3.17
N LEU A 175 -4.44 -2.14 -2.24
CA LEU A 175 -4.77 -2.35 -0.83
C LEU A 175 -6.15 -1.81 -0.50
N TYR A 176 -6.81 -2.42 0.46
CA TYR A 176 -8.08 -1.97 1.02
C TYR A 176 -8.23 -2.48 2.47
N GLY A 177 -9.10 -1.85 3.24
CA GLY A 177 -9.38 -2.28 4.62
C GLY A 177 -9.82 -1.13 5.53
N PRO A 178 -9.90 -1.37 6.83
CA PRO A 178 -10.14 -0.34 7.85
C PRO A 178 -9.13 0.81 7.77
N ASN A 179 -9.59 2.03 7.99
CA ASN A 179 -8.85 3.29 7.82
C ASN A 179 -8.51 3.66 6.36
N ASP A 180 -9.17 3.06 5.37
CA ASP A 180 -9.04 3.52 3.98
C ASP A 180 -9.67 4.90 3.77
N ASN A 181 -9.31 5.55 2.66
CA ASN A 181 -9.88 6.82 2.27
C ASN A 181 -11.17 6.61 1.46
N PHE A 182 -12.30 7.04 1.99
CA PHE A 182 -13.61 6.95 1.33
C PHE A 182 -14.05 8.27 0.69
N ASP A 183 -13.14 9.23 0.47
CA ASP A 183 -13.45 10.48 -0.22
C ASP A 183 -13.98 10.22 -1.65
N PRO A 184 -15.10 10.84 -2.07
CA PRO A 184 -15.71 10.55 -3.37
C PRO A 184 -14.83 10.86 -4.58
N GLN A 185 -13.86 11.77 -4.45
CA GLN A 185 -13.02 12.26 -5.54
C GLN A 185 -11.61 11.70 -5.51
N HIS A 186 -11.09 11.35 -4.32
CA HIS A 186 -9.68 11.03 -4.12
C HIS A 186 -9.42 9.58 -3.70
N SER A 187 -10.47 8.80 -3.42
CA SER A 187 -10.33 7.39 -3.01
C SER A 187 -9.97 6.45 -4.16
N HIS A 188 -9.49 5.27 -3.78
CA HIS A 188 -9.31 4.16 -4.71
C HIS A 188 -10.66 3.50 -5.07
N VAL A 189 -10.66 2.63 -6.08
CA VAL A 189 -11.88 2.05 -6.65
C VAL A 189 -12.75 1.30 -5.64
N LEU A 190 -12.15 0.49 -4.75
CA LEU A 190 -12.91 -0.34 -3.81
C LEU A 190 -13.62 0.52 -2.74
N PRO A 191 -12.95 1.41 -1.98
CA PRO A 191 -13.63 2.31 -1.04
C PRO A 191 -14.63 3.24 -1.72
N ALA A 192 -14.35 3.71 -2.96
CA ALA A 192 -15.31 4.48 -3.73
C ALA A 192 -16.59 3.69 -4.04
N LEU A 193 -16.49 2.40 -4.38
CA LEU A 193 -17.64 1.53 -4.62
C LEU A 193 -18.43 1.30 -3.32
N ILE A 194 -17.77 1.01 -2.21
CA ILE A 194 -18.44 0.85 -0.90
C ILE A 194 -19.28 2.07 -0.59
N ARG A 195 -18.70 3.27 -0.64
CA ARG A 195 -19.41 4.51 -0.35
C ARG A 195 -20.56 4.74 -1.33
N ARG A 196 -20.32 4.59 -2.63
CA ARG A 196 -21.34 4.82 -3.67
C ARG A 196 -22.54 3.89 -3.54
N PHE A 197 -22.33 2.58 -3.28
CA PHE A 197 -23.44 1.65 -3.08
C PHE A 197 -24.17 1.90 -1.77
N HIS A 198 -23.44 2.28 -0.71
CA HIS A 198 -24.04 2.67 0.54
C HIS A 198 -24.97 3.89 0.37
N GLU A 199 -24.48 4.99 -0.23
CA GLU A 199 -25.27 6.20 -0.47
C GLU A 199 -26.48 5.92 -1.41
N ALA A 200 -26.30 5.06 -2.41
CA ALA A 200 -27.38 4.64 -3.30
C ALA A 200 -28.47 3.83 -2.57
N LYS A 201 -28.08 2.95 -1.66
CA LYS A 201 -29.03 2.21 -0.81
C LYS A 201 -29.81 3.16 0.11
N GLU A 202 -29.11 4.06 0.83
CA GLU A 202 -29.74 4.99 1.77
C GLU A 202 -30.70 5.97 1.06
N SER A 203 -30.37 6.40 -0.16
CA SER A 203 -31.22 7.29 -0.96
C SER A 203 -32.32 6.58 -1.74
N GLY A 204 -32.35 5.24 -1.78
CA GLY A 204 -33.25 4.46 -2.61
C GLY A 204 -33.02 4.65 -4.12
N ALA A 205 -31.78 4.95 -4.53
CA ALA A 205 -31.42 5.14 -5.92
C ALA A 205 -31.63 3.84 -6.71
N ARG A 206 -32.27 3.95 -7.89
CA ARG A 206 -32.60 2.78 -8.72
C ARG A 206 -31.40 2.21 -9.47
N GLU A 207 -30.39 3.02 -9.67
CA GLU A 207 -29.22 2.68 -10.49
C GLU A 207 -27.94 3.29 -9.95
N VAL A 208 -26.84 2.52 -10.03
CA VAL A 208 -25.45 2.99 -9.82
C VAL A 208 -24.69 2.80 -11.14
N ILE A 209 -24.13 3.89 -11.67
CA ILE A 209 -23.39 3.88 -12.93
C ILE A 209 -21.90 3.71 -12.65
N LEU A 210 -21.29 2.67 -13.24
CA LEU A 210 -19.84 2.46 -13.25
C LEU A 210 -19.25 3.02 -14.54
N TRP A 211 -18.11 3.68 -14.42
CA TRP A 211 -17.37 4.17 -15.59
C TRP A 211 -16.69 3.03 -16.34
N GLY A 212 -16.67 3.13 -17.68
CA GLY A 212 -16.04 2.15 -18.56
C GLY A 212 -16.89 0.92 -18.82
N THR A 213 -16.26 -0.13 -19.31
CA THR A 213 -16.90 -1.41 -19.65
C THR A 213 -17.05 -2.35 -18.47
N GLY A 214 -16.35 -2.07 -17.34
CA GLY A 214 -16.27 -2.94 -16.19
C GLY A 214 -15.42 -4.21 -16.41
N THR A 215 -14.76 -4.35 -17.58
CA THR A 215 -13.92 -5.51 -17.91
C THR A 215 -12.49 -5.46 -17.35
N PRO A 216 -11.87 -4.31 -17.06
CA PRO A 216 -10.53 -4.29 -16.45
C PRO A 216 -10.46 -5.14 -15.17
N ARG A 217 -9.35 -5.86 -15.02
CA ARG A 217 -9.14 -6.78 -13.91
C ARG A 217 -8.13 -6.20 -12.92
N ARG A 218 -8.42 -6.36 -11.63
CA ARG A 218 -7.56 -5.89 -10.52
C ARG A 218 -7.46 -6.93 -9.42
N GLU A 219 -6.28 -7.00 -8.87
CA GLU A 219 -5.98 -7.74 -7.67
C GLU A 219 -6.17 -6.84 -6.45
N PHE A 220 -6.74 -7.38 -5.37
CA PHE A 220 -7.00 -6.68 -4.11
C PHE A 220 -6.47 -7.48 -2.93
N LEU A 221 -5.65 -6.84 -2.10
CA LEU A 221 -5.08 -7.43 -0.89
C LEU A 221 -5.60 -6.69 0.34
N HIS A 222 -6.14 -7.44 1.31
CA HIS A 222 -6.55 -6.84 2.57
C HIS A 222 -5.34 -6.30 3.34
N VAL A 223 -5.49 -5.16 3.98
CA VAL A 223 -4.39 -4.47 4.64
C VAL A 223 -3.79 -5.27 5.80
N ASP A 224 -4.56 -6.13 6.46
CA ASP A 224 -4.06 -7.00 7.53
C ASP A 224 -3.17 -8.14 6.99
N ASP A 225 -3.40 -8.60 5.76
CA ASP A 225 -2.48 -9.50 5.07
C ASP A 225 -1.16 -8.79 4.74
N LEU A 226 -1.21 -7.53 4.27
CA LEU A 226 0.03 -6.75 4.08
C LEU A 226 0.78 -6.55 5.40
N ALA A 227 0.07 -6.34 6.50
CA ALA A 227 0.70 -6.19 7.82
C ALA A 227 1.43 -7.47 8.24
N SER A 228 0.81 -8.63 8.05
CA SER A 228 1.44 -9.93 8.31
C SER A 228 2.63 -10.19 7.38
N ALA A 229 2.49 -9.88 6.07
CA ALA A 229 3.58 -9.97 5.11
C ALA A 229 4.77 -9.07 5.48
N SER A 230 4.50 -7.87 5.99
CA SER A 230 5.54 -6.92 6.38
C SER A 230 6.44 -7.46 7.49
N LEU A 231 5.87 -8.02 8.54
CA LEU A 231 6.64 -8.66 9.62
C LEU A 231 7.33 -9.93 9.11
N PHE A 232 6.61 -10.78 8.36
CA PHE A 232 7.17 -12.00 7.78
C PHE A 232 8.41 -11.70 6.94
N LEU A 233 8.35 -10.70 6.06
CA LEU A 233 9.48 -10.32 5.19
C LEU A 233 10.66 -9.77 6.01
N LEU A 234 10.42 -8.95 7.02
CA LEU A 234 11.46 -8.45 7.90
C LEU A 234 12.18 -9.59 8.65
N GLU A 235 11.52 -10.71 8.91
CA GLU A 235 12.08 -11.85 9.63
C GLU A 235 12.63 -12.96 8.72
N ASN A 236 12.23 -13.02 7.42
CA ASN A 236 12.53 -14.15 6.54
C ASN A 236 13.13 -13.76 5.19
N TYR A 237 13.23 -12.47 4.86
CA TYR A 237 13.72 -12.01 3.56
C TYR A 237 14.87 -11.02 3.71
N ASP A 238 16.00 -11.32 3.08
CA ASP A 238 17.17 -10.42 3.03
C ASP A 238 17.80 -10.44 1.64
N SER A 239 17.18 -9.71 0.70
CA SER A 239 17.68 -9.59 -0.67
C SER A 239 17.63 -8.13 -1.11
N PRO A 240 18.53 -7.68 -2.01
CA PRO A 240 18.41 -6.39 -2.67
C PRO A 240 17.24 -6.34 -3.66
N ASP A 241 16.74 -7.48 -4.12
CA ASP A 241 15.60 -7.54 -5.02
C ASP A 241 14.32 -7.10 -4.32
N THR A 242 13.45 -6.45 -5.06
CA THR A 242 12.09 -6.21 -4.60
C THR A 242 11.31 -7.53 -4.52
N ILE A 243 10.24 -7.56 -3.72
CA ILE A 243 9.35 -8.71 -3.62
C ILE A 243 7.90 -8.27 -3.77
N ASN A 244 7.16 -8.93 -4.65
CA ASN A 244 5.72 -8.69 -4.82
C ASN A 244 4.93 -9.25 -3.65
N VAL A 245 3.92 -8.50 -3.20
CA VAL A 245 2.98 -8.91 -2.15
C VAL A 245 1.56 -8.75 -2.65
N GLY A 246 0.86 -9.86 -2.81
CA GLY A 246 -0.48 -9.91 -3.36
C GLY A 246 -1.17 -11.23 -3.04
N VAL A 247 -2.33 -11.42 -3.63
CA VAL A 247 -3.16 -12.64 -3.49
C VAL A 247 -2.82 -13.65 -4.59
N GLY A 248 -2.39 -13.17 -5.77
CA GLY A 248 -2.16 -13.98 -6.97
C GLY A 248 -3.43 -14.30 -7.75
N ASP A 249 -4.53 -13.59 -7.45
CA ASP A 249 -5.81 -13.68 -8.17
C ASP A 249 -6.41 -12.30 -8.38
N ASP A 250 -7.26 -12.16 -9.41
CA ASP A 250 -7.86 -10.88 -9.76
C ASP A 250 -9.35 -11.01 -10.14
N VAL A 251 -10.08 -9.94 -9.97
CA VAL A 251 -11.49 -9.83 -10.36
C VAL A 251 -11.68 -8.67 -11.34
N THR A 252 -12.71 -8.75 -12.18
CA THR A 252 -13.14 -7.60 -13.00
C THR A 252 -13.76 -6.53 -12.11
N ILE A 253 -13.73 -5.27 -12.58
CA ILE A 253 -14.41 -4.17 -11.87
C ILE A 253 -15.91 -4.43 -11.75
N ARG A 254 -16.53 -5.10 -12.74
CA ARG A 254 -17.93 -5.51 -12.67
C ARG A 254 -18.20 -6.55 -11.58
N GLU A 255 -17.35 -7.58 -11.48
CA GLU A 255 -17.44 -8.59 -10.41
C GLU A 255 -17.25 -7.95 -9.03
N LEU A 256 -16.23 -7.09 -8.88
CA LEU A 256 -16.00 -6.34 -7.65
C LEU A 256 -17.23 -5.52 -7.25
N ALA A 257 -17.80 -4.77 -8.20
CA ALA A 257 -18.98 -3.95 -7.94
C ALA A 257 -20.18 -4.79 -7.48
N LYS A 258 -20.36 -5.99 -8.06
CA LYS A 258 -21.41 -6.91 -7.64
C LYS A 258 -21.17 -7.41 -6.21
N ILE A 259 -19.95 -7.84 -5.88
CA ILE A 259 -19.59 -8.28 -4.52
C ILE A 259 -19.87 -7.15 -3.50
N VAL A 260 -19.46 -5.91 -3.81
CA VAL A 260 -19.71 -4.76 -2.94
C VAL A 260 -21.21 -4.47 -2.80
N ALA A 261 -21.97 -4.50 -3.89
CA ALA A 261 -23.41 -4.27 -3.87
C ALA A 261 -24.13 -5.32 -3.00
N ASP A 262 -23.76 -6.58 -3.16
CA ASP A 262 -24.33 -7.70 -2.39
C ASP A 262 -24.02 -7.53 -0.87
N ILE A 263 -22.79 -7.19 -0.50
CA ILE A 263 -22.38 -6.95 0.90
C ILE A 263 -23.08 -5.73 1.51
N VAL A 264 -23.20 -4.65 0.76
CA VAL A 264 -23.90 -3.44 1.20
C VAL A 264 -25.42 -3.69 1.30
N GLY A 265 -25.96 -4.64 0.56
CA GLY A 265 -27.39 -4.92 0.44
C GLY A 265 -28.08 -3.89 -0.46
N TYR A 266 -27.44 -3.51 -1.57
CA TYR A 266 -28.01 -2.65 -2.60
C TYR A 266 -28.75 -3.51 -3.65
N GLU A 267 -30.05 -3.27 -3.83
CA GLU A 267 -30.93 -4.07 -4.70
C GLU A 267 -31.19 -3.40 -6.07
N GLY A 268 -30.65 -2.20 -6.32
CA GLY A 268 -30.81 -1.47 -7.58
C GLY A 268 -29.95 -2.04 -8.71
N GLN A 269 -30.03 -1.42 -9.87
CA GLN A 269 -29.28 -1.84 -11.05
C GLN A 269 -27.85 -1.31 -11.05
N ILE A 270 -26.91 -2.12 -11.57
CA ILE A 270 -25.53 -1.70 -11.86
C ILE A 270 -25.44 -1.47 -13.38
N ALA A 271 -25.37 -0.22 -13.79
CA ALA A 271 -25.18 0.17 -15.19
C ALA A 271 -23.71 0.49 -15.49
N LEU A 272 -23.36 0.47 -16.76
CA LEU A 272 -22.02 0.77 -17.25
C LEU A 272 -22.08 1.99 -18.17
N ASP A 273 -21.10 2.88 -18.06
CA ASP A 273 -20.92 4.01 -18.97
C ASP A 273 -19.66 3.80 -19.84
N PRO A 274 -19.76 3.13 -20.99
CA PRO A 274 -18.63 2.86 -21.87
C PRO A 274 -18.09 4.11 -22.57
N SER A 275 -18.75 5.28 -22.44
CA SER A 275 -18.21 6.55 -22.93
C SER A 275 -17.03 7.05 -22.10
N LYS A 276 -16.85 6.52 -20.89
CA LYS A 276 -15.71 6.80 -20.01
C LYS A 276 -14.59 5.79 -20.29
N PRO A 277 -13.32 6.23 -20.18
CA PRO A 277 -12.20 5.34 -20.46
C PRO A 277 -12.08 4.23 -19.42
N ASP A 278 -11.74 3.04 -19.88
CA ASP A 278 -11.20 1.98 -19.02
C ASP A 278 -9.76 2.33 -18.61
N GLY A 279 -9.37 1.89 -17.43
CA GLY A 279 -7.96 1.92 -17.00
C GLY A 279 -7.13 0.82 -17.66
N THR A 280 -5.93 0.57 -17.14
CA THR A 280 -5.07 -0.57 -17.55
C THR A 280 -5.88 -1.87 -17.58
N PRO A 281 -5.83 -2.67 -18.66
CA PRO A 281 -6.71 -3.85 -18.83
C PRO A 281 -6.59 -4.87 -17.71
N ARG A 282 -5.37 -5.19 -17.26
CA ARG A 282 -5.10 -6.11 -16.17
C ARG A 282 -3.92 -5.66 -15.32
N LYS A 283 -3.99 -5.90 -14.02
CA LYS A 283 -2.90 -5.66 -13.09
C LYS A 283 -2.92 -6.73 -12.01
N LEU A 284 -2.17 -7.80 -12.26
CA LEU A 284 -1.98 -8.96 -11.38
C LEU A 284 -0.49 -9.15 -11.13
N LEU A 285 -0.09 -9.31 -9.88
CA LEU A 285 1.30 -9.58 -9.51
C LEU A 285 1.60 -11.09 -9.57
N ASP A 286 2.82 -11.43 -9.98
CA ASP A 286 3.38 -12.74 -9.72
C ASP A 286 3.85 -12.76 -8.27
N VAL A 287 3.21 -13.59 -7.45
CA VAL A 287 3.49 -13.72 -6.02
C VAL A 287 4.22 -15.02 -5.67
N SER A 288 4.73 -15.73 -6.67
CA SER A 288 5.40 -17.01 -6.47
C SER A 288 6.56 -16.89 -5.50
N ARG A 289 7.36 -15.82 -5.58
CA ARG A 289 8.52 -15.61 -4.71
C ARG A 289 8.17 -15.53 -3.23
N ILE A 290 7.13 -14.80 -2.85
CA ILE A 290 6.72 -14.71 -1.44
C ILE A 290 6.04 -15.99 -0.98
N ASN A 291 5.31 -16.66 -1.87
CA ASN A 291 4.68 -17.94 -1.59
C ASN A 291 5.73 -19.05 -1.35
N ASP A 292 6.80 -19.07 -2.15
CA ASP A 292 7.91 -20.01 -1.99
C ASP A 292 8.68 -19.80 -0.66
N LEU A 293 8.65 -18.59 -0.10
CA LEU A 293 9.17 -18.32 1.24
C LEU A 293 8.23 -18.83 2.35
N GLY A 294 6.98 -19.18 2.04
CA GLY A 294 6.01 -19.73 2.96
C GLY A 294 4.92 -18.75 3.45
N TRP A 295 4.83 -17.55 2.87
CA TRP A 295 3.73 -16.62 3.19
C TRP A 295 2.67 -16.64 2.10
N HIS A 296 1.40 -16.63 2.52
CA HIS A 296 0.23 -16.52 1.65
C HIS A 296 -0.79 -15.55 2.24
N ALA A 297 -1.51 -14.82 1.39
CA ALA A 297 -2.66 -14.03 1.82
C ALA A 297 -3.74 -14.95 2.41
N ALA A 298 -4.33 -14.53 3.52
CA ALA A 298 -5.27 -15.34 4.27
C ALA A 298 -6.70 -14.78 4.29
N VAL A 299 -6.91 -13.49 3.97
CA VAL A 299 -8.21 -12.83 4.03
C VAL A 299 -8.94 -12.96 2.68
N PRO A 300 -10.04 -13.73 2.58
CA PRO A 300 -10.83 -13.79 1.37
C PRO A 300 -11.41 -12.43 1.01
N LEU A 301 -11.51 -12.10 -0.29
CA LEU A 301 -11.97 -10.80 -0.77
C LEU A 301 -13.35 -10.41 -0.19
N HIS A 302 -14.29 -11.34 -0.16
CA HIS A 302 -15.63 -11.11 0.38
C HIS A 302 -15.59 -10.72 1.87
N ASP A 303 -14.82 -11.46 2.68
CA ASP A 303 -14.73 -11.23 4.12
C ASP A 303 -14.01 -9.91 4.44
N GLY A 304 -12.95 -9.61 3.68
CA GLY A 304 -12.22 -8.35 3.79
C GLY A 304 -13.09 -7.15 3.41
N ILE A 305 -13.92 -7.25 2.36
CA ILE A 305 -14.87 -6.18 2.00
C ILE A 305 -15.94 -6.03 3.09
N THR A 306 -16.43 -7.13 3.63
CA THR A 306 -17.44 -7.13 4.72
C THR A 306 -16.90 -6.39 5.95
N SER A 307 -15.69 -6.72 6.42
CA SER A 307 -15.06 -6.04 7.56
C SER A 307 -14.77 -4.57 7.28
N THR A 308 -14.35 -4.25 6.06
CA THR A 308 -14.11 -2.85 5.63
C THR A 308 -15.40 -2.04 5.62
N TYR A 309 -16.51 -2.62 5.14
CA TYR A 309 -17.82 -1.95 5.15
C TYR A 309 -18.35 -1.77 6.57
N GLN A 310 -18.18 -2.74 7.46
CA GLN A 310 -18.53 -2.58 8.89
C GLN A 310 -17.77 -1.42 9.52
N TRP A 311 -16.45 -1.36 9.30
CA TRP A 311 -15.63 -0.24 9.77
C TRP A 311 -16.11 1.11 9.20
N PHE A 312 -16.47 1.17 7.92
CA PHE A 312 -17.02 2.36 7.28
C PHE A 312 -18.30 2.82 7.99
N LEU A 313 -19.23 1.89 8.30
CA LEU A 313 -20.49 2.23 9.01
C LEU A 313 -20.24 2.81 10.39
N GLU A 314 -19.26 2.29 11.13
CA GLU A 314 -18.92 2.77 12.48
C GLU A 314 -18.25 4.14 12.48
N HIS A 315 -17.64 4.56 11.37
CA HIS A 315 -16.82 5.78 11.29
C HIS A 315 -17.39 6.85 10.34
N GLN A 316 -18.63 6.71 9.87
CA GLN A 316 -19.26 7.65 8.91
C GLN A 316 -19.21 9.11 9.39
N GLY A 317 -19.41 9.37 10.67
CA GLY A 317 -19.38 10.71 11.24
C GLY A 317 -18.01 11.41 11.13
N ALA A 318 -16.92 10.64 11.08
CA ALA A 318 -15.57 11.17 10.91
C ALA A 318 -15.14 11.27 9.43
N ILE A 319 -15.81 10.52 8.54
CA ILE A 319 -15.52 10.50 7.09
C ILE A 319 -16.26 11.63 6.34
N SER A 320 -17.34 12.16 6.91
CA SER A 320 -18.20 13.18 6.30
C SER A 320 -17.81 14.61 6.66
N GLY A 321 -16.78 14.84 7.44
CA GLY A 321 -16.16 16.12 7.80
C GLY A 321 -14.86 16.31 7.04
#